data_afb7e66b53380d9e739f79494bf1c369
#
_entry.id   afb7e66b53380d9e739f79494bf1c369
#
_cell.length_a   1.000
_cell.length_b   1.000
_cell.length_c   1.000
_cell.angle_alpha   90.00
_cell.angle_beta   90.00
_cell.angle_gamma   90.00
#
_symmetry.space_group_name_H-M   'P 1'
#
loop_
_entity.id
_entity.type
_entity.pdbx_description
1 polymer ?
#
loop_
_entity_poly.entity_id
_entity_poly.type
_entity_poly.pdbx_seq_one_letter_code
_entity_poly.pdbx_strand_id
1 'polypeptide(L)'
;AGGGKELAEKITAENPASEIVVVGGDGTLHEVLNGLADPAACRIGLIPSGTGNDFAAVAGIPLDAAEASRLVLDGEAKETDYLDVGGVRCMNVGGMGMDVEVLVRCRTGLIKGKIKYLLSLLQCLFAFKGYALTVESEGRKEPHSALIAVACNGRRIGGGIPICPASVIDDGKMDVVTVECLSKWQIVKAFGKLM
;
A
#
# COMPACT_ATOMS: atom_id res chain seq x y z
N ALA A 1 3.79 -18.15 -3.51
CA ALA A 1 3.81 -16.70 -3.72
C ALA A 1 4.59 -16.42 -5.00
N GLY A 2 4.08 -15.55 -5.85
CA GLY A 2 4.76 -15.09 -7.06
C GLY A 2 4.18 -15.53 -8.40
N GLY A 3 3.03 -16.22 -8.43
CA GLY A 3 2.40 -16.63 -9.68
C GLY A 3 1.09 -15.90 -10.02
N GLY A 4 0.66 -14.99 -9.18
CA GLY A 4 -0.61 -14.28 -9.35
C GLY A 4 -0.64 -13.40 -10.60
N LYS A 5 0.44 -12.70 -10.86
CA LYS A 5 0.59 -11.84 -12.04
C LYS A 5 0.51 -12.66 -13.33
N GLU A 6 1.37 -13.66 -13.47
CA GLU A 6 1.45 -14.50 -14.68
C GLU A 6 0.12 -15.23 -14.97
N LEU A 7 -0.56 -15.70 -13.92
CA LEU A 7 -1.85 -16.33 -14.04
C LEU A 7 -2.92 -15.34 -14.52
N ALA A 8 -2.98 -14.16 -13.95
CA ALA A 8 -3.91 -13.11 -14.36
C ALA A 8 -3.65 -12.65 -15.80
N GLU A 9 -2.38 -12.47 -16.19
CA GLU A 9 -1.99 -12.17 -17.58
C GLU A 9 -2.54 -13.24 -18.55
N LYS A 10 -2.36 -14.50 -18.22
CA LYS A 10 -2.83 -15.61 -19.07
C LYS A 10 -4.36 -15.62 -19.18
N ILE A 11 -5.07 -15.51 -18.04
CA ILE A 11 -6.54 -15.55 -18.03
C ILE A 11 -7.11 -14.39 -18.83
N THR A 12 -6.60 -13.17 -18.62
CA THR A 12 -7.15 -11.96 -19.26
C THR A 12 -6.69 -11.79 -20.71
N ALA A 13 -5.62 -12.45 -21.13
CA ALA A 13 -5.26 -12.54 -22.54
C ALA A 13 -6.27 -13.39 -23.34
N GLU A 14 -6.84 -14.43 -22.72
CA GLU A 14 -7.87 -15.27 -23.33
C GLU A 14 -9.27 -14.64 -23.23
N ASN A 15 -9.57 -14.00 -22.10
CA ASN A 15 -10.84 -13.31 -21.86
C ASN A 15 -10.62 -12.00 -21.07
N PRO A 16 -10.55 -10.85 -21.74
CA PRO A 16 -10.33 -9.55 -21.07
C PRO A 16 -11.38 -9.18 -20.02
N ALA A 17 -12.61 -9.65 -20.15
CA ALA A 17 -13.72 -9.39 -19.23
C ALA A 17 -13.89 -10.50 -18.17
N SER A 18 -12.79 -11.06 -17.69
CA SER A 18 -12.81 -12.13 -16.71
C SER A 18 -13.30 -11.70 -15.33
N GLU A 19 -13.97 -12.62 -14.65
CA GLU A 19 -14.25 -12.53 -13.21
C GLU A 19 -13.23 -13.37 -12.47
N ILE A 20 -12.44 -12.76 -11.59
CA ILE A 20 -11.32 -13.40 -10.90
C ILE A 20 -11.54 -13.34 -9.40
N VAL A 21 -11.52 -14.48 -8.73
CA VAL A 21 -11.56 -14.55 -7.27
C VAL A 21 -10.14 -14.69 -6.73
N VAL A 22 -9.72 -13.71 -5.96
CA VAL A 22 -8.41 -13.65 -5.30
C VAL A 22 -8.57 -14.16 -3.86
N VAL A 23 -7.96 -15.29 -3.55
CA VAL A 23 -7.83 -15.77 -2.17
C VAL A 23 -6.44 -15.44 -1.67
N GLY A 24 -6.29 -14.35 -0.90
CA GLY A 24 -4.97 -13.87 -0.52
C GLY A 24 -5.03 -12.58 0.27
N GLY A 25 -3.85 -12.00 0.52
CA GLY A 25 -3.69 -10.68 1.11
C GLY A 25 -3.37 -9.61 0.08
N ASP A 26 -2.96 -8.43 0.56
CA ASP A 26 -2.63 -7.25 -0.26
C ASP A 26 -1.58 -7.56 -1.34
N GLY A 27 -0.59 -8.40 -1.04
CA GLY A 27 0.44 -8.79 -2.01
C GLY A 27 -0.11 -9.64 -3.15
N THR A 28 -1.01 -10.59 -2.87
CA THR A 28 -1.64 -11.43 -3.91
C THR A 28 -2.56 -10.57 -4.79
N LEU A 29 -3.34 -9.68 -4.18
CA LEU A 29 -4.18 -8.73 -4.91
C LEU A 29 -3.33 -7.83 -5.82
N HIS A 30 -2.20 -7.33 -5.32
CA HIS A 30 -1.26 -6.52 -6.09
C HIS A 30 -0.68 -7.29 -7.30
N GLU A 31 -0.29 -8.55 -7.13
CA GLU A 31 0.18 -9.39 -8.22
C GLU A 31 -0.90 -9.56 -9.29
N VAL A 32 -2.13 -9.90 -8.90
CA VAL A 32 -3.25 -10.09 -9.82
C VAL A 32 -3.58 -8.80 -10.57
N LEU A 33 -3.72 -7.66 -9.87
CA LEU A 33 -4.01 -6.37 -10.50
C LEU A 33 -2.97 -6.01 -11.57
N ASN A 34 -1.70 -6.29 -11.32
CA ASN A 34 -0.61 -6.01 -12.25
C ASN A 34 -0.49 -7.03 -13.39
N GLY A 35 -1.25 -8.11 -13.34
CA GLY A 35 -1.36 -9.08 -14.41
C GLY A 35 -2.60 -8.87 -15.31
N LEU A 36 -3.56 -8.04 -14.92
CA LEU A 36 -4.73 -7.79 -15.75
C LEU A 36 -4.38 -7.03 -17.03
N ALA A 37 -4.84 -7.52 -18.17
CA ALA A 37 -4.68 -6.83 -19.45
C ALA A 37 -5.43 -5.49 -19.44
N ASP A 38 -6.69 -5.51 -19.02
CA ASP A 38 -7.54 -4.33 -18.81
C ASP A 38 -8.27 -4.44 -17.46
N PRO A 39 -7.80 -3.72 -16.43
CA PRO A 39 -8.46 -3.73 -15.12
C PRO A 39 -9.91 -3.25 -15.15
N ALA A 40 -10.25 -2.31 -16.03
CA ALA A 40 -11.60 -1.77 -16.13
C ALA A 40 -12.61 -2.77 -16.70
N ALA A 41 -12.15 -3.75 -17.49
CA ALA A 41 -12.98 -4.82 -18.03
C ALA A 41 -13.17 -5.98 -17.05
N CYS A 42 -12.31 -6.11 -16.03
CA CYS A 42 -12.30 -7.24 -15.11
C CYS A 42 -13.10 -6.98 -13.84
N ARG A 43 -13.66 -8.04 -13.24
CA ARG A 43 -14.22 -8.02 -11.90
C ARG A 43 -13.35 -8.85 -10.97
N ILE A 44 -13.04 -8.30 -9.79
CA ILE A 44 -12.22 -8.98 -8.78
C ILE A 44 -13.06 -9.23 -7.54
N GLY A 45 -13.27 -10.49 -7.19
CA GLY A 45 -13.72 -10.89 -5.87
C GLY A 45 -12.52 -11.11 -4.94
N LEU A 46 -12.57 -10.61 -3.72
CA LEU A 46 -11.47 -10.78 -2.76
C LEU A 46 -11.94 -11.56 -1.53
N ILE A 47 -11.23 -12.65 -1.23
CA ILE A 47 -11.36 -13.42 0.00
C ILE A 47 -10.07 -13.20 0.81
N PRO A 48 -10.07 -12.34 1.85
CA PRO A 48 -8.88 -11.96 2.57
C PRO A 48 -8.30 -13.13 3.37
N SER A 49 -7.04 -13.50 3.10
CA SER A 49 -6.32 -14.54 3.84
C SER A 49 -4.87 -14.16 4.15
N GLY A 50 -4.52 -12.89 4.00
CA GLY A 50 -3.20 -12.33 4.33
C GLY A 50 -3.10 -11.88 5.79
N THR A 51 -1.94 -11.32 6.13
CA THR A 51 -1.67 -10.80 7.49
C THR A 51 -2.21 -9.38 7.68
N GLY A 52 -2.11 -8.52 6.66
CA GLY A 52 -2.54 -7.11 6.72
C GLY A 52 -3.99 -6.93 6.31
N ASN A 53 -4.30 -7.36 5.09
CA ASN A 53 -5.61 -7.21 4.45
C ASN A 53 -6.13 -5.76 4.51
N ASP A 54 -5.21 -4.83 4.32
CA ASP A 54 -5.48 -3.40 4.48
C ASP A 54 -6.50 -2.92 3.44
N PHE A 55 -6.38 -3.35 2.19
CA PHE A 55 -7.34 -3.00 1.15
C PHE A 55 -8.73 -3.58 1.43
N ALA A 56 -8.82 -4.84 1.85
CA ALA A 56 -10.10 -5.47 2.18
C ALA A 56 -10.85 -4.67 3.26
N ALA A 57 -10.13 -4.25 4.31
CA ALA A 57 -10.72 -3.47 5.40
C ALA A 57 -11.16 -2.06 4.93
N VAL A 58 -10.45 -1.44 3.98
CA VAL A 58 -10.83 -0.14 3.40
C VAL A 58 -12.05 -0.27 2.50
N ALA A 59 -12.11 -1.34 1.71
CA ALA A 59 -13.22 -1.64 0.80
C ALA A 59 -14.47 -2.20 1.52
N GLY A 60 -14.41 -2.40 2.85
CA GLY A 60 -15.52 -2.95 3.61
C GLY A 60 -15.76 -4.44 3.35
N ILE A 61 -14.75 -5.16 2.87
CA ILE A 61 -14.83 -6.60 2.64
C ILE A 61 -14.62 -7.33 3.98
N PRO A 62 -15.51 -8.26 4.35
CA PRO A 62 -15.36 -9.04 5.59
C PRO A 62 -14.02 -9.77 5.65
N LEU A 63 -13.39 -9.80 6.82
CA LEU A 63 -12.15 -10.56 7.03
C LEU A 63 -12.42 -12.05 7.32
N ASP A 64 -13.65 -12.41 7.66
CA ASP A 64 -14.07 -13.81 7.73
C ASP A 64 -14.24 -14.39 6.33
N ALA A 65 -13.60 -15.53 6.08
CA ALA A 65 -13.57 -16.13 4.75
C ALA A 65 -14.96 -16.57 4.25
N ALA A 66 -15.84 -17.02 5.15
CA ALA A 66 -17.19 -17.47 4.77
C ALA A 66 -18.07 -16.26 4.41
N GLU A 67 -17.98 -15.18 5.17
CA GLU A 67 -18.70 -13.94 4.87
C GLU A 67 -18.17 -13.28 3.58
N ALA A 68 -16.85 -13.22 3.40
CA ALA A 68 -16.24 -12.74 2.17
C ALA A 68 -16.64 -13.56 0.95
N SER A 69 -16.72 -14.89 1.10
CA SER A 69 -17.18 -15.77 0.02
C SER A 69 -18.63 -15.51 -0.37
N ARG A 70 -19.51 -15.27 0.62
CA ARG A 70 -20.90 -14.88 0.33
C ARG A 70 -20.97 -13.54 -0.40
N LEU A 71 -20.18 -12.57 0.05
CA LEU A 71 -20.11 -11.27 -0.62
C LEU A 71 -19.65 -11.39 -2.09
N VAL A 72 -18.70 -12.28 -2.38
CA VAL A 72 -18.23 -12.54 -3.74
C VAL A 72 -19.30 -13.19 -4.60
N LEU A 73 -20.11 -14.10 -4.03
CA LEU A 73 -21.14 -14.85 -4.78
C LEU A 73 -22.44 -14.06 -4.97
N ASP A 74 -22.85 -13.32 -3.94
CA ASP A 74 -24.19 -12.73 -3.87
C ASP A 74 -24.16 -11.18 -3.96
N GLY A 75 -22.96 -10.58 -3.82
CA GLY A 75 -22.78 -9.14 -3.78
C GLY A 75 -22.74 -8.49 -5.16
N GLU A 76 -22.89 -7.18 -5.18
CA GLU A 76 -22.72 -6.36 -6.37
C GLU A 76 -21.28 -5.84 -6.47
N ALA A 77 -20.71 -5.90 -7.68
CA ALA A 77 -19.41 -5.32 -7.94
C ALA A 77 -19.48 -3.79 -7.86
N LYS A 78 -18.49 -3.18 -7.20
CA LYS A 78 -18.33 -1.72 -7.11
C LYS A 78 -17.10 -1.28 -7.86
N GLU A 79 -17.21 -0.14 -8.52
CA GLU A 79 -16.03 0.51 -9.10
C GLU A 79 -15.09 0.94 -7.98
N THR A 80 -13.80 0.82 -8.24
CA THR A 80 -12.77 1.28 -7.32
C THR A 80 -11.57 1.78 -8.10
N ASP A 81 -10.96 2.83 -7.62
CA ASP A 81 -9.76 3.42 -8.20
C ASP A 81 -8.51 2.59 -7.89
N TYR A 82 -7.47 2.79 -8.66
CA TYR A 82 -6.12 2.35 -8.33
C TYR A 82 -5.11 3.44 -8.72
N LEU A 83 -3.97 3.43 -8.07
CA LEU A 83 -2.85 4.29 -8.42
C LEU A 83 -2.03 3.65 -9.55
N ASP A 84 -1.57 4.44 -10.52
CA ASP A 84 -0.50 4.05 -11.41
C ASP A 84 0.81 4.72 -10.97
N VAL A 85 1.76 3.91 -10.59
CA VAL A 85 3.08 4.37 -10.13
C VAL A 85 4.13 3.92 -11.13
N GLY A 86 4.29 4.69 -12.19
CA GLY A 86 5.26 4.40 -13.24
C GLY A 86 5.00 3.07 -13.98
N GLY A 87 3.71 2.76 -14.24
CA GLY A 87 3.26 1.54 -14.89
C GLY A 87 3.04 0.37 -13.93
N VAL A 88 3.21 0.58 -12.63
CA VAL A 88 2.85 -0.39 -11.58
C VAL A 88 1.55 0.05 -10.93
N ARG A 89 0.53 -0.79 -10.99
CA ARG A 89 -0.79 -0.52 -10.42
C ARG A 89 -0.81 -0.86 -8.94
N CYS A 90 -1.39 0.02 -8.12
CA CYS A 90 -1.48 -0.15 -6.68
C CYS A 90 -2.91 0.18 -6.20
N MET A 91 -3.57 -0.77 -5.54
CA MET A 91 -4.95 -0.60 -5.03
C MET A 91 -5.02 0.28 -3.79
N ASN A 92 -3.98 0.30 -2.98
CA ASN A 92 -4.06 0.88 -1.63
C ASN A 92 -3.14 2.09 -1.47
N VAL A 93 -1.89 1.90 -1.15
CA VAL A 93 -0.92 2.96 -0.91
C VAL A 93 0.41 2.61 -1.55
N GLY A 94 0.95 3.53 -2.32
CA GLY A 94 2.28 3.44 -2.90
C GLY A 94 3.17 4.59 -2.43
N GLY A 95 4.45 4.34 -2.16
CA GLY A 95 5.28 5.41 -1.66
C GLY A 95 6.75 5.11 -1.57
N MET A 96 7.46 6.15 -1.16
CA MET A 96 8.89 6.11 -0.87
C MET A 96 9.15 6.71 0.50
N GLY A 97 10.17 6.20 1.17
CA GLY A 97 10.53 6.79 2.46
C GLY A 97 11.51 5.95 3.25
N MET A 98 11.78 6.44 4.43
CA MET A 98 12.66 5.79 5.39
C MET A 98 12.15 4.40 5.81
N ASP A 99 10.84 4.18 5.79
CA ASP A 99 10.21 2.89 6.08
C ASP A 99 10.67 1.79 5.12
N VAL A 100 10.78 2.10 3.83
CA VAL A 100 11.33 1.19 2.81
C VAL A 100 12.80 0.88 3.09
N GLU A 101 13.60 1.88 3.45
CA GLU A 101 15.02 1.70 3.78
C GLU A 101 15.21 0.85 5.05
N VAL A 102 14.37 1.07 6.07
CA VAL A 102 14.33 0.24 7.28
C VAL A 102 13.97 -1.20 6.96
N LEU A 103 12.96 -1.42 6.12
CA LEU A 103 12.55 -2.77 5.69
C LEU A 103 13.66 -3.49 4.94
N VAL A 104 14.34 -2.81 4.01
CA VAL A 104 15.48 -3.37 3.27
C VAL A 104 16.61 -3.75 4.22
N ARG A 105 16.99 -2.87 5.15
CA ARG A 105 18.03 -3.13 6.15
C ARG A 105 17.65 -4.27 7.11
N CYS A 106 16.39 -4.37 7.50
CA CYS A 106 15.90 -5.47 8.33
C CYS A 106 15.95 -6.83 7.61
N ARG A 107 15.70 -6.86 6.30
CA ARG A 107 15.79 -8.10 5.49
C ARG A 107 17.23 -8.59 5.31
N THR A 108 18.19 -7.69 5.18
CA THR A 108 19.59 -8.02 4.92
C THR A 108 20.43 -8.29 6.19
N GLY A 109 19.87 -8.13 7.37
CA GLY A 109 20.62 -8.20 8.63
C GLY A 109 20.49 -9.51 9.38
N LEU A 110 21.61 -9.98 9.96
CA LEU A 110 21.77 -11.24 10.71
C LEU A 110 21.11 -11.28 12.12
N ILE A 111 20.63 -10.16 12.66
CA ILE A 111 20.08 -10.09 14.03
C ILE A 111 18.55 -10.08 13.97
N LYS A 112 17.87 -10.91 14.74
CA LYS A 112 16.40 -10.99 14.84
C LYS A 112 15.94 -10.38 16.19
N GLY A 113 14.81 -9.67 16.22
CA GLY A 113 14.16 -9.21 17.44
C GLY A 113 13.76 -7.74 17.46
N LYS A 114 12.83 -7.39 18.37
CA LYS A 114 12.25 -6.04 18.51
C LYS A 114 13.28 -4.94 18.80
N ILE A 115 14.30 -5.24 19.58
CA ILE A 115 15.36 -4.29 19.96
C ILE A 115 16.18 -3.88 18.74
N LYS A 116 16.46 -4.82 17.84
CA LYS A 116 17.18 -4.48 16.60
C LYS A 116 16.38 -3.60 15.67
N TYR A 117 15.09 -3.89 15.52
CA TYR A 117 14.21 -3.03 14.74
C TYR A 117 14.24 -1.59 15.26
N LEU A 118 14.15 -1.43 16.59
CA LEU A 118 14.22 -0.10 17.22
C LEU A 118 15.58 0.58 17.01
N LEU A 119 16.70 -0.15 17.15
CA LEU A 119 18.04 0.39 16.91
C LEU A 119 18.25 0.75 15.43
N SER A 120 17.78 -0.08 14.50
CA SER A 120 17.84 0.21 13.06
C SER A 120 16.98 1.42 12.70
N LEU A 121 15.80 1.53 13.28
CA LEU A 121 14.93 2.68 13.11
C LEU A 121 15.62 3.97 13.60
N LEU A 122 16.21 3.95 14.78
CA LEU A 122 16.95 5.08 15.33
C LEU A 122 18.15 5.45 14.46
N GLN A 123 18.95 4.48 14.03
CA GLN A 123 20.07 4.75 13.13
C GLN A 123 19.63 5.33 11.80
N CYS A 124 18.54 4.81 11.23
CA CYS A 124 17.95 5.38 10.02
C CYS A 124 17.47 6.82 10.23
N LEU A 125 16.73 7.10 11.31
CA LEU A 125 16.26 8.45 11.64
C LEU A 125 17.40 9.48 11.79
N PHE A 126 18.53 9.10 12.39
CA PHE A 126 19.67 9.99 12.55
C PHE A 126 20.52 10.13 11.27
N ALA A 127 20.58 9.12 10.44
CA ALA A 127 21.39 9.09 9.22
C ALA A 127 20.65 9.60 7.98
N PHE A 128 19.31 9.55 8.00
CA PHE A 128 18.49 9.86 6.84
C PHE A 128 18.41 11.38 6.61
N LYS A 129 18.71 11.79 5.38
CA LYS A 129 18.73 13.20 4.98
C LYS A 129 17.42 13.66 4.31
N GLY A 130 16.45 12.76 4.17
CA GLY A 130 15.23 13.00 3.40
C GLY A 130 15.42 12.85 1.90
N TYR A 131 14.31 12.68 1.22
CA TYR A 131 14.22 12.74 -0.22
C TYR A 131 13.78 14.14 -0.64
N ALA A 132 14.52 14.75 -1.55
CA ALA A 132 14.05 15.94 -2.24
C ALA A 132 13.05 15.48 -3.31
N LEU A 133 11.81 15.90 -3.20
CA LEU A 133 10.75 15.61 -4.15
C LEU A 133 9.94 16.87 -4.46
N THR A 134 9.26 16.86 -5.58
CA THR A 134 8.32 17.92 -5.94
C THR A 134 6.95 17.28 -6.15
N VAL A 135 5.97 17.77 -5.42
CA VAL A 135 4.57 17.42 -5.67
C VAL A 135 4.02 18.42 -6.67
N GLU A 136 3.50 17.92 -7.78
CA GLU A 136 2.82 18.75 -8.78
C GLU A 136 1.34 18.38 -8.79
N SER A 137 0.49 19.36 -8.49
CA SER A 137 -0.96 19.23 -8.49
C SER A 137 -1.59 20.51 -9.02
N GLU A 138 -2.54 20.39 -9.94
CA GLU A 138 -3.28 21.53 -10.52
C GLU A 138 -2.36 22.65 -11.06
N GLY A 139 -1.20 22.26 -11.63
CA GLY A 139 -0.21 23.19 -12.17
C GLY A 139 0.64 23.92 -11.10
N ARG A 140 0.48 23.60 -9.82
CA ARG A 140 1.34 24.07 -8.74
C ARG A 140 2.43 23.04 -8.45
N LYS A 141 3.64 23.54 -8.21
CA LYS A 141 4.82 22.73 -7.88
C LYS A 141 5.28 23.08 -6.49
N GLU A 142 5.21 22.14 -5.59
CA GLU A 142 5.64 22.32 -4.20
C GLU A 142 6.85 21.41 -3.92
N PRO A 143 8.03 21.99 -3.66
CA PRO A 143 9.21 21.22 -3.27
C PRO A 143 9.11 20.79 -1.80
N HIS A 144 9.42 19.52 -1.54
CA HIS A 144 9.44 18.94 -0.19
C HIS A 144 10.78 18.27 0.09
N SER A 145 11.17 18.27 1.36
CA SER A 145 12.23 17.40 1.88
C SER A 145 11.58 16.37 2.80
N ALA A 146 11.18 15.26 2.21
CA ALA A 146 10.33 14.28 2.89
C ALA A 146 11.12 13.12 3.50
N LEU A 147 10.77 12.77 4.72
CA LEU A 147 11.11 11.53 5.38
C LEU A 147 10.32 10.35 4.78
N ILE A 148 9.05 10.60 4.51
CA ILE A 148 8.10 9.69 3.89
C ILE A 148 7.25 10.50 2.91
N ALA A 149 7.03 9.97 1.73
CA ALA A 149 6.05 10.49 0.78
C ALA A 149 5.25 9.32 0.22
N VAL A 150 3.94 9.37 0.36
CA VAL A 150 3.03 8.33 -0.07
C VAL A 150 1.90 8.90 -0.91
N ALA A 151 1.56 8.19 -1.97
CA ALA A 151 0.33 8.36 -2.72
C ALA A 151 -0.69 7.35 -2.20
N CYS A 152 -1.86 7.83 -1.84
CA CYS A 152 -2.90 7.05 -1.18
C CYS A 152 -4.14 6.98 -2.07
N ASN A 153 -4.61 5.79 -2.33
CA ASN A 153 -5.96 5.44 -2.72
C ASN A 153 -6.73 4.94 -1.50
N GLY A 154 -6.10 4.08 -0.72
CA GLY A 154 -6.64 3.59 0.55
C GLY A 154 -6.13 4.37 1.77
N ARG A 155 -6.68 4.05 2.94
CA ARG A 155 -6.54 4.82 4.19
C ARG A 155 -5.47 4.31 5.12
N ARG A 156 -4.98 3.07 4.93
CA ARG A 156 -4.17 2.36 5.93
C ARG A 156 -3.12 1.46 5.28
N ILE A 157 -2.06 1.20 6.04
CA ILE A 157 -0.93 0.36 5.63
C ILE A 157 -0.48 -0.53 6.79
N GLY A 158 0.30 -1.56 6.48
CA GLY A 158 1.04 -2.35 7.47
C GLY A 158 0.19 -3.10 8.46
N GLY A 159 -1.04 -3.49 8.09
CA GLY A 159 -1.96 -4.22 8.94
C GLY A 159 -2.73 -3.33 9.92
N GLY A 160 -3.09 -2.12 9.50
CA GLY A 160 -4.01 -1.27 10.24
C GLY A 160 -3.54 0.12 10.62
N ILE A 161 -2.33 0.51 10.24
CA ILE A 161 -1.81 1.85 10.55
C ILE A 161 -2.50 2.88 9.63
N PRO A 162 -3.23 3.85 10.19
CA PRO A 162 -3.87 4.88 9.38
C PRO A 162 -2.81 5.84 8.85
N ILE A 163 -2.69 5.95 7.52
CA ILE A 163 -1.76 6.87 6.85
C ILE A 163 -2.49 8.07 6.24
N CYS A 164 -3.62 7.84 5.62
CA CYS A 164 -4.49 8.89 5.07
C CYS A 164 -5.96 8.58 5.37
N PRO A 165 -6.47 8.92 6.57
CA PRO A 165 -7.86 8.57 6.96
C PRO A 165 -8.95 9.20 6.09
N ALA A 166 -8.63 10.28 5.37
CA ALA A 166 -9.57 10.98 4.50
C ALA A 166 -9.70 10.37 3.10
N SER A 167 -8.76 9.51 2.68
CA SER A 167 -8.78 8.90 1.34
C SER A 167 -10.05 8.10 1.07
N VAL A 168 -10.52 8.18 -0.17
CA VAL A 168 -11.72 7.50 -0.67
C VAL A 168 -11.33 6.71 -1.91
N ILE A 169 -11.67 5.41 -1.97
CA ILE A 169 -11.17 4.48 -2.99
C ILE A 169 -11.93 4.52 -4.33
N ASP A 170 -12.94 5.38 -4.44
CA ASP A 170 -13.88 5.44 -5.56
C ASP A 170 -14.30 6.89 -5.93
N ASP A 171 -13.42 7.87 -5.64
CA ASP A 171 -13.71 9.29 -5.92
C ASP A 171 -12.89 9.90 -7.07
N GLY A 172 -12.10 9.08 -7.75
CA GLY A 172 -11.24 9.48 -8.87
C GLY A 172 -10.06 10.35 -8.44
N LYS A 173 -9.70 10.39 -7.15
CA LYS A 173 -8.63 11.25 -6.64
C LYS A 173 -7.51 10.44 -6.00
N MET A 174 -6.34 11.03 -6.01
CA MET A 174 -5.17 10.54 -5.32
C MET A 174 -4.80 11.53 -4.22
N ASP A 175 -4.75 11.06 -2.99
CA ASP A 175 -4.22 11.84 -1.88
C ASP A 175 -2.70 11.66 -1.76
N VAL A 176 -2.00 12.75 -1.46
CA VAL A 176 -0.56 12.71 -1.23
C VAL A 176 -0.26 13.13 0.20
N VAL A 177 0.40 12.25 0.95
CA VAL A 177 0.85 12.53 2.30
C VAL A 177 2.37 12.62 2.33
N THR A 178 2.88 13.76 2.77
CA THR A 178 4.32 13.96 2.98
C THR A 178 4.61 14.17 4.46
N VAL A 179 5.58 13.43 4.98
CA VAL A 179 6.13 13.64 6.32
C VAL A 179 7.50 14.27 6.14
N GLU A 180 7.65 15.50 6.58
CA GLU A 180 8.92 16.21 6.48
C GLU A 180 10.00 15.64 7.39
N CYS A 181 11.25 15.86 7.01
CA CYS A 181 12.39 15.46 7.82
C CYS A 181 12.40 16.19 9.15
N LEU A 182 12.36 15.42 10.22
CA LEU A 182 12.47 15.96 11.57
C LEU A 182 13.93 16.34 11.86
N SER A 183 14.13 17.49 12.53
CA SER A 183 15.43 17.82 13.09
C SER A 183 15.82 16.79 14.17
N LYS A 184 17.12 16.63 14.40
CA LYS A 184 17.62 15.69 15.43
C LYS A 184 17.00 15.94 16.81
N TRP A 185 16.75 17.20 17.17
CA TRP A 185 16.09 17.58 18.42
C TRP A 185 14.60 17.20 18.46
N GLN A 186 13.89 17.28 17.35
CA GLN A 186 12.50 16.82 17.27
C GLN A 186 12.39 15.31 17.41
N ILE A 187 13.33 14.57 16.81
CA ILE A 187 13.42 13.12 16.97
C ILE A 187 13.62 12.74 18.44
N VAL A 188 14.58 13.37 19.12
CA VAL A 188 14.85 13.13 20.57
C VAL A 188 13.62 13.45 21.41
N LYS A 189 12.93 14.57 21.16
CA LYS A 189 11.69 14.94 21.87
C LYS A 189 10.55 13.96 21.63
N ALA A 190 10.39 13.48 20.39
CA ALA A 190 9.37 12.49 20.06
C ALA A 190 9.59 11.17 20.82
N PHE A 191 10.84 10.70 20.89
CA PHE A 191 11.21 9.51 21.67
C PHE A 191 11.03 9.70 23.18
N GLY A 192 11.34 10.88 23.72
CA GLY A 192 11.12 11.16 25.14
C GLY A 192 9.64 11.21 25.57
N LYS A 193 8.71 11.34 24.62
CA LYS A 193 7.26 11.25 24.87
C LYS A 193 6.69 9.83 24.74
N LEU A 194 7.45 8.93 24.15
CA LEU A 194 7.04 7.52 23.93
C LEU A 194 7.54 6.58 25.04
N MET A 195 8.45 7.03 25.89
CA MET A 195 8.91 6.36 27.12
C MET A 195 8.24 6.95 28.35
#